data_fba7ecb4b07f6936fd1a0e10bf53c33b
#
_entry.id   fba7ecb4b07f6936fd1a0e10bf53c33b
#
_cell.length_a   1.000
_cell.length_b   1.000
_cell.length_c   1.000
_cell.angle_alpha   90.00
_cell.angle_beta   90.00
_cell.angle_gamma   90.00
#
_symmetry.space_group_name_H-M   'P 1'
#
loop_
_entity.id
_entity.type
_entity.pdbx_description
1 polymer ?
#
loop_
_entity_poly.entity_id
_entity_poly.type
_entity_poly.pdbx_seq_one_letter_code
_entity_poly.pdbx_strand_id
1 'polypeptide(L)'
;DADFIVVDEMSMVDTELMYHLLKAIKSGAKLILSGDPDQLESVGCGAVLRDLINSNKIPKIKLKKIMRQSEGSAVIDNCGKILAGRYDFIENDAFKIRNCKSEDEAKAYLKSCYTGDPHCTQILSTTKKGTVGTMSLNHDFEDIEQPGVWFHNSHFKLGDKVVFTKNNYDAGYCNGDIGFVVTIEAPIQI
;
A
#
# COMPACT_ATOMS: atom_id res chain seq x y z
N ASP A 1 -4.30 20.63 20.47
CA ASP A 1 -4.20 22.05 20.05
C ASP A 1 -2.94 22.32 19.24
N ALA A 2 -2.92 21.84 17.99
CA ALA A 2 -1.81 22.04 17.06
C ALA A 2 -1.96 23.34 16.27
N ASP A 3 -0.85 24.05 16.04
CA ASP A 3 -0.80 25.23 15.16
C ASP A 3 -0.53 24.86 13.71
N PHE A 4 0.08 23.69 13.48
CA PHE A 4 0.35 23.12 12.18
C PHE A 4 -0.15 21.68 12.15
N ILE A 5 -0.88 21.36 11.10
CA ILE A 5 -1.40 20.01 10.85
C ILE A 5 -0.95 19.60 9.44
N VAL A 6 -0.30 18.48 9.34
CA VAL A 6 0.07 17.86 8.05
C VAL A 6 -0.75 16.60 7.89
N VAL A 7 -1.47 16.51 6.78
CA VAL A 7 -2.19 15.30 6.38
C VAL A 7 -1.52 14.75 5.14
N ASP A 8 -0.96 13.58 5.27
CA ASP A 8 -0.36 12.84 4.16
C ASP A 8 -1.36 11.83 3.60
N GLU A 9 -1.07 11.29 2.41
CA GLU A 9 -1.91 10.33 1.68
C GLU A 9 -3.37 10.83 1.49
N MET A 10 -3.51 12.10 1.13
CA MET A 10 -4.80 12.76 0.96
C MET A 10 -5.69 12.16 -0.12
N SER A 11 -5.16 11.36 -1.05
CA SER A 11 -5.94 10.56 -2.01
C SER A 11 -6.92 9.60 -1.33
N MET A 12 -6.61 9.16 -0.10
CA MET A 12 -7.43 8.24 0.69
C MET A 12 -8.49 8.95 1.55
N VAL A 13 -8.51 10.27 1.58
CA VAL A 13 -9.45 11.07 2.39
C VAL A 13 -10.72 11.35 1.60
N ASP A 14 -11.84 10.83 2.09
CA ASP A 14 -13.18 11.08 1.57
C ASP A 14 -13.79 12.38 2.14
N THR A 15 -14.99 12.71 1.68
CA THR A 15 -15.69 13.93 2.12
C THR A 15 -16.05 13.90 3.61
N GLU A 16 -16.42 12.74 4.15
CA GLU A 16 -16.81 12.61 5.55
C GLU A 16 -15.60 12.78 6.48
N LEU A 17 -14.50 12.13 6.16
CA LEU A 17 -13.26 12.27 6.91
C LEU A 17 -12.73 13.71 6.87
N MET A 18 -12.76 14.35 5.69
CA MET A 18 -12.38 15.76 5.55
C MET A 18 -13.29 16.69 6.37
N TYR A 19 -14.59 16.43 6.39
CA TYR A 19 -15.52 17.20 7.21
C TYR A 19 -15.16 17.12 8.70
N HIS A 20 -14.90 15.92 9.21
CA HIS A 20 -14.50 15.73 10.61
C HIS A 20 -13.15 16.36 10.92
N LEU A 21 -12.18 16.25 10.02
CA LEU A 21 -10.89 16.92 10.15
C LEU A 21 -11.08 18.43 10.29
N LEU A 22 -11.81 19.06 9.38
CA LEU A 22 -12.03 20.51 9.39
C LEU A 22 -12.76 21.00 10.65
N LYS A 23 -13.69 20.18 11.20
CA LYS A 23 -14.36 20.48 12.46
C LYS A 23 -13.43 20.40 13.68
N ALA A 24 -12.44 19.53 13.63
CA ALA A 24 -11.50 19.33 14.74
C ALA A 24 -10.36 20.36 14.76
N ILE A 25 -10.08 21.02 13.64
CA ILE A 25 -9.00 21.99 13.53
C ILE A 25 -9.40 23.30 14.20
N LYS A 26 -8.53 23.82 15.09
CA LYS A 26 -8.76 25.13 15.72
C LYS A 26 -8.63 26.25 14.70
N SER A 27 -9.38 27.34 14.92
CA SER A 27 -9.26 28.54 14.11
C SER A 27 -7.83 29.10 14.12
N GLY A 28 -7.31 29.43 12.94
CA GLY A 28 -5.95 29.98 12.78
C GLY A 28 -4.84 28.94 12.62
N ALA A 29 -5.12 27.65 12.81
CA ALA A 29 -4.14 26.59 12.50
C ALA A 29 -3.87 26.51 11.00
N LYS A 30 -2.63 26.15 10.65
CA LYS A 30 -2.21 25.94 9.27
C LYS A 30 -2.35 24.46 8.91
N LEU A 31 -3.05 24.19 7.82
CA LEU A 31 -3.28 22.84 7.28
C LEU A 31 -2.45 22.65 6.01
N ILE A 32 -1.62 21.63 6.00
CA ILE A 32 -0.85 21.20 4.84
C ILE A 32 -1.39 19.85 4.42
N LEU A 33 -1.78 19.73 3.16
CA LEU A 33 -2.31 18.53 2.55
C LEU A 33 -1.30 17.98 1.55
N SER A 34 -0.86 16.74 1.73
CA SER A 34 0.09 16.03 0.87
C SER A 34 -0.58 14.79 0.29
N GLY A 35 -0.36 14.50 -0.97
CA GLY A 35 -0.92 13.31 -1.61
C GLY A 35 -0.73 13.34 -3.13
N ASP A 36 -1.09 12.23 -3.76
CA ASP A 36 -0.99 12.04 -5.19
C ASP A 36 -2.40 11.91 -5.79
N PRO A 37 -2.87 12.88 -6.61
CA PRO A 37 -4.20 12.83 -7.21
C PRO A 37 -4.35 11.72 -8.27
N ASP A 38 -3.23 11.13 -8.70
CA ASP A 38 -3.20 10.08 -9.71
C ASP A 38 -3.20 8.67 -9.09
N GLN A 39 -3.11 8.56 -7.75
CA GLN A 39 -3.32 7.32 -7.02
C GLN A 39 -4.81 6.95 -6.88
N LEU A 40 -5.09 5.74 -6.40
CA LEU A 40 -6.46 5.28 -6.14
C LEU A 40 -7.16 6.22 -5.17
N GLU A 41 -8.39 6.56 -5.49
CA GLU A 41 -9.25 7.40 -4.66
C GLU A 41 -9.70 6.67 -3.39
N SER A 42 -10.26 7.44 -2.44
CA SER A 42 -10.88 6.89 -1.23
C SER A 42 -12.00 5.90 -1.57
N VAL A 43 -12.22 4.93 -0.68
CA VAL A 43 -13.35 4.00 -0.78
C VAL A 43 -14.67 4.71 -0.48
N GLY A 44 -14.64 5.73 0.39
CA GLY A 44 -15.78 6.59 0.69
C GLY A 44 -16.06 7.62 -0.41
N CYS A 45 -17.18 8.32 -0.29
CA CYS A 45 -17.64 9.27 -1.30
C CYS A 45 -16.75 10.52 -1.39
N GLY A 46 -16.38 10.91 -2.61
CA GLY A 46 -15.71 12.16 -2.93
C GLY A 46 -14.21 12.01 -3.17
N ALA A 47 -13.70 12.82 -4.08
CA ALA A 47 -12.29 12.91 -4.47
C ALA A 47 -11.68 14.23 -3.98
N VAL A 48 -11.64 14.41 -2.65
CA VAL A 48 -11.35 15.69 -2.00
C VAL A 48 -10.05 16.32 -2.50
N LEU A 49 -8.95 15.55 -2.55
CA LEU A 49 -7.67 16.07 -3.02
C LEU A 49 -7.75 16.58 -4.46
N ARG A 50 -8.34 15.80 -5.36
CA ARG A 50 -8.50 16.15 -6.77
C ARG A 50 -9.38 17.40 -6.94
N ASP A 51 -10.47 17.49 -6.20
CA ASP A 51 -11.39 18.62 -6.24
C ASP A 51 -10.72 19.90 -5.73
N LEU A 52 -9.96 19.82 -4.63
CA LEU A 52 -9.18 20.95 -4.12
C LEU A 52 -8.14 21.43 -5.13
N ILE A 53 -7.40 20.50 -5.76
CA ILE A 53 -6.42 20.83 -6.80
C ILE A 53 -7.09 21.52 -7.99
N ASN A 54 -8.22 20.99 -8.47
CA ASN A 54 -8.94 21.50 -9.64
C ASN A 54 -9.64 22.82 -9.37
N SER A 55 -10.02 23.08 -8.14
CA SER A 55 -10.66 24.36 -7.75
C SER A 55 -9.78 25.58 -7.98
N ASN A 56 -8.46 25.42 -7.96
CA ASN A 56 -7.46 26.49 -7.99
C ASN A 56 -7.68 27.60 -6.92
N LYS A 57 -8.39 27.27 -5.85
CA LYS A 57 -8.66 28.20 -4.73
C LYS A 57 -7.62 28.14 -3.63
N ILE A 58 -6.85 27.06 -3.58
CA ILE A 58 -5.84 26.79 -2.56
C ILE A 58 -4.46 26.83 -3.21
N PRO A 59 -3.47 27.49 -2.59
CA PRO A 59 -2.08 27.42 -3.07
C PRO A 59 -1.60 25.98 -3.13
N LYS A 60 -0.93 25.61 -4.22
CA LYS A 60 -0.46 24.25 -4.44
C LYS A 60 0.93 24.22 -5.06
N ILE A 61 1.69 23.21 -4.71
CA ILE A 61 2.98 22.87 -5.33
C ILE A 61 2.87 21.45 -5.89
N LYS A 62 3.22 21.28 -7.15
CA LYS A 62 3.30 19.96 -7.79
C LYS A 62 4.75 19.55 -7.92
N LEU A 63 5.12 18.44 -7.25
CA LEU A 63 6.42 17.80 -7.45
C LEU A 63 6.42 17.09 -8.81
N LYS A 64 7.46 17.30 -9.60
CA LYS A 64 7.54 16.75 -10.97
C LYS A 64 8.62 15.67 -11.12
N LYS A 65 9.60 15.64 -10.24
CA LYS A 65 10.73 14.71 -10.34
C LYS A 65 10.44 13.46 -9.50
N ILE A 66 10.44 12.31 -10.14
CA ILE A 66 10.35 11.02 -9.48
C ILE A 66 11.74 10.64 -8.99
N MET A 67 11.89 10.42 -7.68
CA MET A 67 13.19 10.08 -7.06
C MET A 67 13.30 8.61 -6.67
N ARG A 68 12.17 7.88 -6.64
CA ARG A 68 12.09 6.48 -6.17
C ARG A 68 12.69 5.49 -7.16
N GLN A 69 12.71 5.82 -8.43
CA GLN A 69 13.19 4.99 -9.53
C GLN A 69 14.17 5.77 -10.40
N SER A 70 15.09 5.07 -11.08
CA SER A 70 15.99 5.68 -12.05
C SER A 70 15.22 6.26 -13.25
N GLU A 71 15.72 7.34 -13.81
CA GLU A 71 15.21 7.90 -15.07
C GLU A 71 15.29 6.83 -16.18
N GLY A 72 14.22 6.74 -17.00
CA GLY A 72 14.13 5.73 -18.08
C GLY A 72 13.69 4.33 -17.61
N SER A 73 13.23 4.20 -16.36
CA SER A 73 12.66 2.94 -15.89
C SER A 73 11.33 2.62 -16.61
N ALA A 74 11.22 1.41 -17.18
CA ALA A 74 9.96 0.93 -17.79
C ALA A 74 8.78 1.00 -16.82
N VAL A 75 9.02 0.93 -15.53
CA VAL A 75 7.97 1.08 -14.50
C VAL A 75 7.40 2.49 -14.54
N ILE A 76 8.23 3.53 -14.55
CA ILE A 76 7.79 4.94 -14.63
C ILE A 76 7.06 5.21 -15.93
N ASP A 77 7.64 4.79 -17.05
CA ASP A 77 7.06 5.02 -18.38
C ASP A 77 5.69 4.35 -18.50
N ASN A 78 5.56 3.13 -18.01
CA ASN A 78 4.29 2.41 -18.01
C ASN A 78 3.25 3.00 -17.06
N CYS A 79 3.64 3.51 -15.89
CA CYS A 79 2.75 4.29 -15.02
C CYS A 79 2.20 5.51 -15.76
N GLY A 80 3.03 6.26 -16.46
CA GLY A 80 2.59 7.39 -17.29
C GLY A 80 1.62 6.97 -18.40
N LYS A 81 1.83 5.80 -19.03
CA LYS A 81 0.92 5.25 -20.03
C LYS A 81 -0.43 4.86 -19.44
N ILE A 82 -0.43 4.21 -18.25
CA ILE A 82 -1.66 3.84 -17.54
C ILE A 82 -2.50 5.09 -17.23
N LEU A 83 -1.88 6.15 -16.70
CA LEU A 83 -2.54 7.42 -16.41
C LEU A 83 -3.11 8.09 -17.67
N ALA A 84 -2.47 7.89 -18.81
CA ALA A 84 -2.95 8.37 -20.12
C ALA A 84 -3.98 7.44 -20.78
N GLY A 85 -4.40 6.36 -20.13
CA GLY A 85 -5.33 5.36 -20.70
C GLY A 85 -4.72 4.53 -21.83
N ARG A 86 -3.41 4.39 -21.89
CA ARG A 86 -2.68 3.65 -22.92
C ARG A 86 -2.29 2.27 -22.43
N TYR A 87 -2.27 1.29 -23.33
CA TYR A 87 -2.00 -0.11 -23.01
C TYR A 87 -0.82 -0.69 -23.81
N ASP A 88 -0.07 0.16 -24.51
CA ASP A 88 1.14 -0.20 -25.27
C ASP A 88 2.36 -0.23 -24.34
N PHE A 89 2.38 -1.15 -23.39
CA PHE A 89 3.41 -1.22 -22.35
C PHE A 89 4.78 -1.60 -22.89
N ILE A 90 5.81 -1.05 -22.26
CA ILE A 90 7.22 -1.42 -22.46
C ILE A 90 7.52 -2.59 -21.51
N GLU A 91 7.91 -3.72 -22.08
CA GLU A 91 8.35 -4.88 -21.33
C GLU A 91 9.86 -5.03 -21.39
N ASN A 92 10.47 -5.28 -20.25
CA ASN A 92 11.91 -5.57 -20.10
C ASN A 92 12.13 -6.31 -18.76
N ASP A 93 13.37 -6.41 -18.30
CA ASP A 93 13.65 -7.10 -17.02
C ASP A 93 13.07 -6.41 -15.80
N ALA A 94 12.81 -5.10 -15.85
CA ALA A 94 12.21 -4.34 -14.76
C ALA A 94 10.65 -4.37 -14.77
N PHE A 95 10.04 -4.69 -15.90
CA PHE A 95 8.57 -4.71 -16.03
C PHE A 95 8.14 -5.78 -17.01
N LYS A 96 7.35 -6.77 -16.56
CA LYS A 96 6.85 -7.88 -17.37
C LYS A 96 5.35 -8.03 -17.16
N ILE A 97 4.63 -8.37 -18.24
CA ILE A 97 3.22 -8.68 -18.20
C ILE A 97 3.04 -10.17 -18.52
N ARG A 98 2.32 -10.87 -17.66
CA ARG A 98 1.95 -12.26 -17.90
C ARG A 98 0.44 -12.40 -18.00
N ASN A 99 -0.04 -12.83 -19.17
CA ASN A 99 -1.42 -13.20 -19.35
C ASN A 99 -1.60 -14.68 -18.96
N CYS A 100 -2.44 -14.93 -17.98
CA CYS A 100 -2.78 -16.27 -17.49
C CYS A 100 -4.19 -16.63 -17.94
N LYS A 101 -4.41 -17.89 -18.31
CA LYS A 101 -5.71 -18.37 -18.78
C LYS A 101 -6.67 -18.70 -17.64
N SER A 102 -6.15 -18.89 -16.44
CA SER A 102 -6.92 -19.17 -15.24
C SER A 102 -6.23 -18.59 -14.00
N GLU A 103 -6.98 -18.48 -12.90
CA GLU A 103 -6.42 -18.08 -11.60
C GLU A 103 -5.39 -19.10 -11.09
N ASP A 104 -5.57 -20.38 -11.38
CA ASP A 104 -4.62 -21.43 -10.98
C ASP A 104 -3.28 -21.30 -11.74
N GLU A 105 -3.32 -20.96 -13.03
CA GLU A 105 -2.10 -20.63 -13.79
C GLU A 105 -1.41 -19.40 -13.21
N ALA A 106 -2.17 -18.35 -12.88
CA ALA A 106 -1.62 -17.15 -12.27
C ALA A 106 -0.96 -17.45 -10.92
N LYS A 107 -1.61 -18.27 -10.08
CA LYS A 107 -1.08 -18.72 -8.78
C LYS A 107 0.19 -19.53 -8.92
N ALA A 108 0.22 -20.49 -9.86
CA ALA A 108 1.42 -21.28 -10.16
C ALA A 108 2.58 -20.40 -10.64
N TYR A 109 2.29 -19.41 -11.48
CA TYR A 109 3.28 -18.45 -11.95
C TYR A 109 3.82 -17.59 -10.79
N LEU A 110 2.95 -17.06 -9.92
CA LEU A 110 3.37 -16.32 -8.73
C LEU A 110 4.29 -17.14 -7.84
N LYS A 111 3.97 -18.41 -7.61
CA LYS A 111 4.83 -19.33 -6.86
C LYS A 111 6.21 -19.51 -7.51
N SER A 112 6.26 -19.58 -8.83
CA SER A 112 7.55 -19.70 -9.55
C SER A 112 8.41 -18.44 -9.49
N CYS A 113 7.79 -17.27 -9.30
CA CYS A 113 8.47 -15.98 -9.20
C CYS A 113 8.88 -15.64 -7.77
N TYR A 114 8.27 -16.24 -6.78
CA TYR A 114 8.57 -15.97 -5.38
C TYR A 114 9.88 -16.62 -4.95
N THR A 115 10.83 -15.81 -4.53
CA THR A 115 12.18 -16.26 -4.17
C THR A 115 12.28 -16.90 -2.79
N GLY A 116 11.20 -16.83 -1.99
CA GLY A 116 11.20 -17.26 -0.59
C GLY A 116 11.80 -16.23 0.37
N ASP A 117 12.34 -15.13 -0.14
CA ASP A 117 12.86 -14.02 0.67
C ASP A 117 11.81 -12.90 0.83
N PRO A 118 11.20 -12.78 2.01
CA PRO A 118 10.19 -11.75 2.27
C PRO A 118 10.75 -10.33 2.29
N HIS A 119 12.06 -10.15 2.43
CA HIS A 119 12.70 -8.84 2.38
C HIS A 119 12.79 -8.30 0.95
N CYS A 120 12.94 -9.18 -0.03
CA CYS A 120 13.17 -8.81 -1.43
C CYS A 120 11.92 -8.94 -2.31
N THR A 121 10.91 -9.72 -1.88
CA THR A 121 9.73 -10.03 -2.71
C THR A 121 8.43 -9.65 -2.01
N GLN A 122 7.53 -9.01 -2.75
CA GLN A 122 6.18 -8.70 -2.29
C GLN A 122 5.16 -9.07 -3.37
N ILE A 123 4.17 -9.89 -3.01
CA ILE A 123 3.02 -10.18 -3.86
C ILE A 123 1.89 -9.21 -3.47
N LEU A 124 1.30 -8.56 -4.47
CA LEU A 124 0.14 -7.70 -4.30
C LEU A 124 -1.05 -8.32 -5.01
N SER A 125 -2.20 -8.32 -4.34
CA SER A 125 -3.47 -8.77 -4.91
C SER A 125 -4.53 -7.69 -4.72
N THR A 126 -5.41 -7.55 -5.70
CA THR A 126 -6.53 -6.60 -5.65
C THR A 126 -7.70 -7.08 -4.79
N THR A 127 -7.70 -8.36 -4.38
CA THR A 127 -8.79 -8.98 -3.61
C THR A 127 -8.25 -9.71 -2.38
N LYS A 128 -9.10 -9.82 -1.34
CA LYS A 128 -8.80 -10.64 -0.16
C LYS A 128 -9.19 -12.10 -0.34
N LYS A 129 -10.28 -12.36 -1.08
CA LYS A 129 -10.87 -13.68 -1.30
C LYS A 129 -10.61 -14.16 -2.74
N GLY A 130 -10.84 -15.46 -3.00
CA GLY A 130 -10.59 -16.10 -4.29
C GLY A 130 -9.22 -16.76 -4.37
N THR A 131 -8.96 -17.49 -5.44
CA THR A 131 -7.75 -18.31 -5.65
C THR A 131 -6.47 -17.48 -5.61
N VAL A 132 -6.50 -16.27 -6.16
CA VAL A 132 -5.38 -15.31 -6.16
C VAL A 132 -5.58 -14.19 -5.14
N GLY A 133 -6.53 -14.33 -4.21
CA GLY A 133 -6.74 -13.40 -3.11
C GLY A 133 -5.66 -13.54 -2.04
N THR A 134 -5.41 -12.45 -1.28
CA THR A 134 -4.34 -12.42 -0.27
C THR A 134 -4.47 -13.54 0.77
N MET A 135 -5.70 -13.94 1.15
CA MET A 135 -5.91 -15.03 2.12
C MET A 135 -5.43 -16.38 1.58
N SER A 136 -5.80 -16.70 0.32
CA SER A 136 -5.38 -17.95 -0.32
C SER A 136 -3.87 -17.96 -0.61
N LEU A 137 -3.34 -16.83 -1.08
CA LEU A 137 -1.91 -16.73 -1.36
C LEU A 137 -1.09 -16.86 -0.07
N ASN A 138 -1.45 -16.18 1.02
CA ASN A 138 -0.75 -16.32 2.29
C ASN A 138 -0.74 -17.76 2.77
N HIS A 139 -1.90 -18.45 2.75
CA HIS A 139 -1.98 -19.86 3.13
C HIS A 139 -1.07 -20.75 2.26
N ASP A 140 -0.98 -20.49 0.95
CA ASP A 140 -0.20 -21.31 0.03
C ASP A 140 1.32 -21.09 0.12
N PHE A 141 1.72 -19.91 0.57
CA PHE A 141 3.13 -19.58 0.82
C PHE A 141 3.54 -19.82 2.27
N GLU A 142 2.57 -20.14 3.13
CA GLU A 142 2.80 -20.48 4.52
C GLU A 142 3.40 -21.89 4.60
N ASP A 143 4.57 -21.99 5.21
CA ASP A 143 5.18 -23.27 5.53
C ASP A 143 4.76 -23.66 6.95
N ILE A 144 3.63 -24.35 7.07
CA ILE A 144 3.06 -24.78 8.35
C ILE A 144 3.88 -25.89 9.06
N GLU A 145 4.85 -26.49 8.37
CA GLU A 145 5.75 -27.49 8.97
C GLU A 145 6.86 -26.84 9.80
N GLN A 146 7.16 -25.55 9.56
CA GLN A 146 8.11 -24.83 10.39
C GLN A 146 7.53 -24.49 11.77
N PRO A 147 8.36 -24.55 12.83
CA PRO A 147 7.94 -24.16 14.17
C PRO A 147 7.41 -22.71 14.19
N GLY A 148 6.26 -22.51 14.80
CA GLY A 148 5.63 -21.21 14.91
C GLY A 148 4.58 -21.18 16.02
N VAL A 149 3.93 -20.04 16.17
CA VAL A 149 2.88 -19.82 17.15
C VAL A 149 1.59 -19.43 16.47
N TRP A 150 0.51 -20.09 16.85
CA TRP A 150 -0.83 -19.71 16.42
C TRP A 150 -1.36 -18.56 17.27
N PHE A 151 -1.71 -17.47 16.62
CA PHE A 151 -2.39 -16.34 17.24
C PHE A 151 -3.69 -16.05 16.47
N HIS A 152 -4.83 -16.26 17.12
CA HIS A 152 -6.13 -16.34 16.45
C HIS A 152 -6.10 -17.38 15.31
N ASN A 153 -6.34 -16.95 14.08
CA ASN A 153 -6.39 -17.82 12.90
C ASN A 153 -5.14 -17.69 12.01
N SER A 154 -4.09 -17.09 12.52
CA SER A 154 -2.83 -16.90 11.79
C SER A 154 -1.71 -17.62 12.49
N HIS A 155 -0.88 -18.30 11.70
CA HIS A 155 0.34 -18.93 12.15
C HIS A 155 1.51 -17.97 11.91
N PHE A 156 2.29 -17.70 12.94
CA PHE A 156 3.45 -16.81 12.87
C PHE A 156 4.73 -17.58 13.13
N LYS A 157 5.71 -17.40 12.26
CA LYS A 157 7.03 -18.02 12.33
C LYS A 157 8.12 -16.96 12.49
N LEU A 158 9.25 -17.38 12.96
CA LEU A 158 10.44 -16.54 12.99
C LEU A 158 10.79 -16.07 11.57
N GLY A 159 10.98 -14.77 11.37
CA GLY A 159 11.28 -14.16 10.08
C GLY A 159 10.06 -13.82 9.21
N ASP A 160 8.85 -14.14 9.64
CA ASP A 160 7.65 -13.75 8.89
C ASP A 160 7.56 -12.23 8.77
N LYS A 161 7.22 -11.78 7.57
CA LYS A 161 6.91 -10.38 7.28
C LYS A 161 5.46 -10.10 7.64
N VAL A 162 5.24 -9.12 8.47
CA VAL A 162 3.92 -8.73 8.95
C VAL A 162 3.63 -7.26 8.67
N VAL A 163 2.36 -6.91 8.58
CA VAL A 163 1.89 -5.53 8.48
C VAL A 163 1.03 -5.19 9.68
N PHE A 164 1.30 -4.06 10.30
CA PHE A 164 0.46 -3.55 11.37
C PHE A 164 -0.83 -2.98 10.80
N THR A 165 -1.96 -3.42 11.34
CA THR A 165 -3.30 -3.00 10.85
C THR A 165 -3.95 -1.94 11.73
N LYS A 166 -3.26 -1.48 12.76
CA LYS A 166 -3.71 -0.42 13.68
C LYS A 166 -2.53 0.42 14.14
N ASN A 167 -2.79 1.68 14.46
CA ASN A 167 -1.80 2.55 15.11
C ASN A 167 -1.62 2.15 16.58
N ASN A 168 -0.37 2.17 17.03
CA ASN A 168 -0.01 2.11 18.45
C ASN A 168 1.19 3.04 18.66
N TYR A 169 0.88 4.26 19.03
CA TYR A 169 1.90 5.30 19.21
C TYR A 169 2.79 5.06 20.43
N ASP A 170 2.30 4.36 21.46
CA ASP A 170 3.08 4.02 22.65
C ASP A 170 4.16 2.96 22.30
N ALA A 171 3.84 2.04 21.42
CA ALA A 171 4.78 1.04 20.92
C ALA A 171 5.59 1.50 19.70
N GLY A 172 5.31 2.70 19.15
CA GLY A 172 6.08 3.34 18.10
C GLY A 172 5.79 2.84 16.67
N TYR A 173 4.63 2.22 16.42
CA TYR A 173 4.24 1.79 15.06
C TYR A 173 2.88 2.33 14.62
N CYS A 174 2.71 2.44 13.32
CA CYS A 174 1.49 2.92 12.66
C CYS A 174 0.86 1.84 11.77
N ASN A 175 -0.41 2.04 11.44
CA ASN A 175 -1.09 1.22 10.45
C ASN A 175 -0.37 1.32 9.09
N GLY A 176 -0.07 0.16 8.51
CA GLY A 176 0.70 0.05 7.26
C GLY A 176 2.19 -0.14 7.45
N ASP A 177 2.73 0.03 8.67
CA ASP A 177 4.13 -0.29 8.94
C ASP A 177 4.39 -1.78 8.75
N ILE A 178 5.59 -2.10 8.28
CA ILE A 178 6.04 -3.46 8.05
C ILE A 178 7.04 -3.84 9.15
N GLY A 179 6.85 -5.02 9.71
CA GLY A 179 7.77 -5.63 10.66
C GLY A 179 8.15 -7.05 10.28
N PHE A 180 9.08 -7.62 11.02
CA PHE A 180 9.47 -9.03 10.90
C PHE A 180 9.43 -9.67 12.27
N VAL A 181 8.90 -10.90 12.33
CA VAL A 181 8.84 -11.65 13.59
C VAL A 181 10.25 -12.05 14.01
N VAL A 182 10.73 -11.49 15.12
CA VAL A 182 12.08 -11.76 15.65
C VAL A 182 12.10 -12.76 16.81
N THR A 183 10.94 -13.01 17.42
CA THR A 183 10.77 -14.08 18.41
C THR A 183 9.36 -14.62 18.38
N ILE A 184 9.20 -15.91 18.61
CA ILE A 184 7.93 -16.62 18.74
C ILE A 184 7.64 -17.05 20.19
N GLU A 185 8.52 -16.71 21.13
CA GLU A 185 8.25 -16.88 22.55
C GLU A 185 7.26 -15.83 23.02
N ALA A 186 6.40 -16.16 23.95
CA ALA A 186 5.41 -15.19 24.45
C ALA A 186 6.06 -14.17 25.39
N PRO A 187 5.83 -12.84 25.22
CA PRO A 187 5.05 -12.23 24.13
C PRO A 187 5.79 -12.23 22.78
N ILE A 188 5.05 -12.45 21.68
CA ILE A 188 5.62 -12.36 20.33
C ILE A 188 6.17 -10.95 20.12
N GLN A 189 7.44 -10.84 19.71
CA GLN A 189 8.08 -9.57 19.36
C GLN A 189 8.23 -9.47 17.82
N ILE A 190 7.95 -8.27 17.34
CA ILE A 190 7.96 -7.90 15.92
C ILE A 190 8.93 -6.74 15.72
#